data_5931c17b171ddbcf8b3b71fac03fd36a
#
_entry.id   5931c17b171ddbcf8b3b71fac03fd36a
#
_cell.length_a   1.000
_cell.length_b   1.000
_cell.length_c   1.000
_cell.angle_alpha   90.00
_cell.angle_beta   90.00
_cell.angle_gamma   90.00
#
_symmetry.space_group_name_H-M   'P 1'
#
loop_
_entity.id
_entity.type
_entity.pdbx_description
1 polymer ?
#
loop_
_entity_poly.entity_id
_entity_poly.type
_entity_poly.pdbx_seq_one_letter_code
_entity_poly.pdbx_strand_id
1 'polypeptide(L)'
;MDFTALSNLQIFIILFVFLALIIFFLVNNRSKNLPTDAEAFNYALKALVSGDKDRAYNLLREIISKDSNNIDAFLLLGDIVRDKDVNQAIKIHQSIILRPKISKNKKIEANTELAIDFLQSGDKYKAED
;
A
#
# COMPACT_ATOMS: atom_id res chain seq x y z
N MET A 1 14.99 3.94 -54.68
CA MET A 1 14.25 4.58 -53.55
C MET A 1 15.28 5.32 -52.73
N ASP A 2 15.35 6.66 -52.87
CA ASP A 2 16.36 7.47 -52.17
C ASP A 2 15.91 7.66 -50.71
N PHE A 3 16.54 6.95 -49.81
CA PHE A 3 16.35 7.10 -48.36
C PHE A 3 16.99 8.38 -47.75
N THR A 4 17.48 9.30 -48.57
CA THR A 4 18.31 10.42 -48.13
C THR A 4 17.57 11.73 -47.87
N ALA A 5 16.23 11.74 -47.86
CA ALA A 5 15.48 12.99 -47.68
C ALA A 5 14.35 12.91 -46.65
N LEU A 6 14.61 12.24 -45.51
CA LEU A 6 13.76 12.49 -44.36
C LEU A 6 14.03 13.88 -43.85
N SER A 7 13.02 14.78 -43.88
CA SER A 7 13.14 16.11 -43.31
C SER A 7 13.45 15.99 -41.80
N ASN A 8 14.22 16.93 -41.25
CA ASN A 8 14.51 16.94 -39.79
C ASN A 8 13.26 16.76 -38.94
N LEU A 9 12.11 17.25 -39.39
CA LEU A 9 10.83 17.09 -38.74
C LEU A 9 10.36 15.60 -38.71
N GLN A 10 10.55 14.84 -39.77
CA GLN A 10 10.19 13.42 -39.82
C GLN A 10 11.08 12.59 -38.89
N ILE A 11 12.37 12.92 -38.78
CA ILE A 11 13.29 12.29 -37.85
C ILE A 11 12.86 12.54 -36.39
N PHE A 12 12.49 13.79 -36.05
CA PHE A 12 11.98 14.11 -34.71
C PHE A 12 10.70 13.37 -34.37
N ILE A 13 9.75 13.22 -35.31
CA ILE A 13 8.51 12.47 -35.11
C ILE A 13 8.82 11.00 -34.82
N ILE A 14 9.71 10.39 -35.62
CA ILE A 14 10.11 8.97 -35.44
C ILE A 14 10.75 8.75 -34.07
N LEU A 15 11.66 9.63 -33.67
CA LEU A 15 12.32 9.55 -32.35
C LEU A 15 11.32 9.73 -31.20
N PHE A 16 10.37 10.64 -31.33
CA PHE A 16 9.34 10.87 -30.33
C PHE A 16 8.42 9.65 -30.16
N VAL A 17 7.97 9.06 -31.29
CA VAL A 17 7.15 7.83 -31.27
C VAL A 17 7.93 6.66 -30.65
N PHE A 18 9.21 6.52 -30.99
CA PHE A 18 10.06 5.46 -30.43
C PHE A 18 10.26 5.63 -28.92
N LEU A 19 10.49 6.87 -28.47
CA LEU A 19 10.59 7.19 -27.05
C LEU A 19 9.27 6.90 -26.30
N ALA A 20 8.13 7.30 -26.90
CA ALA A 20 6.81 7.00 -26.32
C ALA A 20 6.55 5.49 -26.22
N LEU A 21 6.94 4.70 -27.23
CA LEU A 21 6.86 3.25 -27.19
C LEU A 21 7.75 2.62 -26.13
N ILE A 22 8.97 3.13 -25.93
CA ILE A 22 9.87 2.70 -24.86
C ILE A 22 9.24 2.98 -23.50
N ILE A 23 8.75 4.19 -23.28
CA ILE A 23 8.09 4.57 -22.01
C ILE A 23 6.85 3.69 -21.78
N PHE A 24 6.01 3.50 -22.80
CA PHE A 24 4.85 2.62 -22.73
C PHE A 24 5.26 1.18 -22.39
N PHE A 25 6.29 0.64 -23.03
CA PHE A 25 6.81 -0.70 -22.76
C PHE A 25 7.35 -0.82 -21.34
N LEU A 26 8.13 0.16 -20.86
CA LEU A 26 8.69 0.17 -19.50
C LEU A 26 7.58 0.27 -18.44
N VAL A 27 6.57 1.12 -18.67
CA VAL A 27 5.42 1.25 -17.76
C VAL A 27 4.58 -0.03 -17.76
N ASN A 28 4.29 -0.59 -18.93
CA ASN A 28 3.49 -1.80 -19.06
C ASN A 28 4.22 -3.06 -18.56
N ASN A 29 5.54 -3.11 -18.69
CA ASN A 29 6.33 -4.25 -18.24
C ASN A 29 6.58 -4.22 -16.70
N ARG A 30 6.47 -3.04 -16.06
CA ARG A 30 6.49 -2.91 -14.60
C ARG A 30 5.31 -3.64 -13.94
N SER A 31 4.16 -3.73 -14.61
CA SER A 31 2.97 -4.39 -14.06
C SER A 31 2.97 -5.92 -14.18
N LYS A 32 3.90 -6.52 -14.95
CA LYS A 32 3.92 -7.98 -15.18
C LYS A 32 4.65 -8.79 -14.11
N ASN A 33 5.39 -8.14 -13.21
CA ASN A 33 6.11 -8.78 -12.11
C ASN A 33 5.66 -8.28 -10.73
N LEU A 34 4.45 -7.74 -10.61
CA LEU A 34 3.91 -7.46 -9.29
C LEU A 34 3.57 -8.79 -8.62
N PRO A 35 4.08 -9.02 -7.39
CA PRO A 35 3.71 -10.19 -6.61
C PRO A 35 2.19 -10.23 -6.47
N THR A 36 1.62 -11.44 -6.42
CA THR A 36 0.21 -11.60 -6.05
C THR A 36 -0.03 -10.92 -4.71
N ASP A 37 -1.26 -10.50 -4.43
CA ASP A 37 -1.57 -9.80 -3.16
C ASP A 37 -1.12 -10.62 -1.93
N ALA A 38 -1.22 -11.96 -2.01
CA ALA A 38 -0.72 -12.87 -0.98
C ALA A 38 0.82 -12.86 -0.87
N GLU A 39 1.54 -12.80 -1.98
CA GLU A 39 3.01 -12.71 -1.97
C GLU A 39 3.46 -11.35 -1.45
N ALA A 40 2.80 -10.26 -1.86
CA ALA A 40 3.09 -8.91 -1.37
C ALA A 40 2.89 -8.82 0.15
N PHE A 41 1.83 -9.44 0.68
CA PHE A 41 1.57 -9.51 2.11
C PHE A 41 2.66 -10.31 2.85
N ASN A 42 3.09 -11.46 2.29
CA ASN A 42 4.20 -12.23 2.85
C ASN A 42 5.52 -11.45 2.84
N TYR A 43 5.78 -10.63 1.83
CA TYR A 43 6.95 -9.75 1.81
C TYR A 43 6.86 -8.66 2.89
N ALA A 44 5.67 -8.10 3.14
CA ALA A 44 5.46 -7.16 4.23
C ALA A 44 5.73 -7.80 5.60
N LEU A 45 5.22 -9.03 5.84
CA LEU A 45 5.49 -9.78 7.07
C LEU A 45 6.98 -10.08 7.24
N LYS A 46 7.68 -10.50 6.19
CA LYS A 46 9.13 -10.72 6.23
C LYS A 46 9.90 -9.45 6.58
N ALA A 47 9.50 -8.31 6.01
CA ALA A 47 10.10 -7.02 6.32
C ALA A 47 9.89 -6.66 7.81
N LEU A 48 8.71 -6.91 8.36
CA LEU A 48 8.44 -6.72 9.81
C LEU A 48 9.34 -7.60 10.68
N VAL A 49 9.43 -8.89 10.35
CA VAL A 49 10.28 -9.84 11.10
C VAL A 49 11.74 -9.44 11.05
N SER A 50 12.21 -8.89 9.93
CA SER A 50 13.58 -8.37 9.80
C SER A 50 13.80 -6.98 10.43
N GLY A 51 12.76 -6.36 10.99
CA GLY A 51 12.82 -5.02 11.60
C GLY A 51 12.75 -3.86 10.61
N ASP A 52 12.57 -4.13 9.31
CA ASP A 52 12.46 -3.12 8.26
C ASP A 52 11.02 -2.59 8.18
N LYS A 53 10.64 -1.77 9.19
CA LYS A 53 9.29 -1.20 9.30
C LYS A 53 8.94 -0.28 8.13
N ASP A 54 9.90 0.46 7.57
CA ASP A 54 9.65 1.38 6.47
C ASP A 54 9.31 0.61 5.18
N ARG A 55 10.01 -0.48 4.92
CA ARG A 55 9.69 -1.37 3.79
C ARG A 55 8.32 -2.04 3.98
N ALA A 56 8.03 -2.56 5.16
CA ALA A 56 6.74 -3.15 5.48
C ALA A 56 5.60 -2.14 5.29
N TYR A 57 5.75 -0.92 5.78
CA TYR A 57 4.80 0.18 5.60
C TYR A 57 4.50 0.44 4.12
N ASN A 58 5.53 0.54 3.28
CA ASN A 58 5.35 0.80 1.85
C ASN A 58 4.63 -0.34 1.14
N LEU A 59 4.98 -1.60 1.46
CA LEU A 59 4.31 -2.78 0.90
C LEU A 59 2.84 -2.85 1.32
N LEU A 60 2.52 -2.62 2.59
CA LEU A 60 1.14 -2.61 3.09
C LEU A 60 0.31 -1.50 2.45
N ARG A 61 0.87 -0.30 2.28
CA ARG A 61 0.20 0.78 1.56
C ARG A 61 -0.10 0.43 0.11
N GLU A 62 0.82 -0.25 -0.56
CA GLU A 62 0.61 -0.73 -1.93
C GLU A 62 -0.53 -1.75 -2.00
N ILE A 63 -0.57 -2.73 -1.07
CA ILE A 63 -1.65 -3.71 -0.97
C ILE A 63 -3.00 -3.01 -0.78
N ILE A 64 -3.09 -2.09 0.17
CA ILE A 64 -4.31 -1.34 0.49
C ILE A 64 -4.77 -0.47 -0.69
N SER A 65 -3.84 0.07 -1.47
CA SER A 65 -4.17 0.86 -2.66
C SER A 65 -4.82 0.04 -3.77
N LYS A 66 -4.49 -1.25 -3.86
CA LYS A 66 -5.05 -2.21 -4.84
C LYS A 66 -6.35 -2.84 -4.32
N ASP A 67 -6.34 -3.25 -3.06
CA ASP A 67 -7.50 -3.84 -2.38
C ASP A 67 -7.77 -3.11 -1.07
N SER A 68 -8.69 -2.16 -1.13
CA SER A 68 -9.14 -1.41 0.04
C SER A 68 -9.93 -2.26 1.05
N ASN A 69 -10.27 -3.52 0.73
CA ASN A 69 -10.95 -4.44 1.63
C ASN A 69 -10.01 -5.40 2.35
N ASN A 70 -8.71 -5.33 2.11
CA ASN A 70 -7.72 -6.14 2.81
C ASN A 70 -7.55 -5.67 4.27
N ILE A 71 -8.40 -6.22 5.15
CA ILE A 71 -8.44 -5.85 6.56
C ILE A 71 -7.12 -6.16 7.27
N ASP A 72 -6.47 -7.28 6.93
CA ASP A 72 -5.20 -7.68 7.53
C ASP A 72 -4.08 -6.67 7.25
N ALA A 73 -4.05 -6.15 6.02
CA ALA A 73 -3.10 -5.10 5.66
C ALA A 73 -3.35 -3.79 6.42
N PHE A 74 -4.64 -3.43 6.65
CA PHE A 74 -4.98 -2.26 7.46
C PHE A 74 -4.60 -2.43 8.92
N LEU A 75 -4.85 -3.59 9.52
CA LEU A 75 -4.47 -3.89 10.91
C LEU A 75 -2.95 -3.74 11.09
N LEU A 76 -2.17 -4.43 10.26
CA LEU A 76 -0.71 -4.34 10.32
C LEU A 76 -0.19 -2.92 10.04
N LEU A 77 -0.84 -2.17 9.15
CA LEU A 77 -0.45 -0.79 8.89
C LEU A 77 -0.66 0.09 10.12
N GLY A 78 -1.79 -0.08 10.82
CA GLY A 78 -2.08 0.62 12.08
C GLY A 78 -1.03 0.32 13.13
N ASP A 79 -0.64 -0.96 13.30
CA ASP A 79 0.39 -1.37 14.25
C ASP A 79 1.75 -0.73 13.98
N ILE A 80 2.17 -0.68 12.71
CA ILE A 80 3.45 -0.04 12.34
C ILE A 80 3.42 1.46 12.63
N VAL A 81 2.29 2.11 12.34
CA VAL A 81 2.13 3.56 12.49
C VAL A 81 2.06 3.96 13.96
N ARG A 82 1.52 3.09 14.84
CA ARG A 82 1.33 3.35 16.28
C ARG A 82 2.58 3.91 16.96
N ASP A 83 3.74 3.37 16.65
CA ASP A 83 5.00 3.79 17.28
C ASP A 83 5.40 5.24 16.94
N LYS A 84 5.00 5.73 15.75
CA LYS A 84 5.35 7.06 15.24
C LYS A 84 4.23 8.08 15.47
N ASP A 85 2.98 7.64 15.31
CA ASP A 85 1.77 8.47 15.39
C ASP A 85 0.57 7.63 15.84
N VAL A 86 0.36 7.57 17.13
CA VAL A 86 -0.76 6.82 17.74
C VAL A 86 -2.13 7.36 17.29
N ASN A 87 -2.25 8.66 17.02
CA ASN A 87 -3.51 9.25 16.55
C ASN A 87 -3.84 8.77 15.12
N GLN A 88 -2.83 8.56 14.30
CA GLN A 88 -3.02 7.99 12.98
C GLN A 88 -3.39 6.49 13.07
N ALA A 89 -2.79 5.72 13.97
CA ALA A 89 -3.15 4.33 14.22
C ALA A 89 -4.63 4.21 14.66
N ILE A 90 -5.08 5.05 15.60
CA ILE A 90 -6.48 5.14 16.03
C ILE A 90 -7.41 5.33 14.82
N LYS A 91 -7.11 6.28 13.93
CA LYS A 91 -7.92 6.53 12.73
C LYS A 91 -7.97 5.32 11.80
N ILE A 92 -6.84 4.62 11.63
CA ILE A 92 -6.77 3.41 10.80
C ILE A 92 -7.65 2.32 11.39
N HIS A 93 -7.50 1.98 12.68
CA HIS A 93 -8.27 0.92 13.33
C HIS A 93 -9.76 1.27 13.42
N GLN A 94 -10.13 2.51 13.72
CA GLN A 94 -11.53 2.97 13.67
C GLN A 94 -12.13 2.80 12.27
N SER A 95 -11.37 3.09 11.21
CA SER A 95 -11.85 2.93 9.84
C SER A 95 -12.24 1.49 9.49
N ILE A 96 -11.59 0.50 10.12
CA ILE A 96 -11.90 -0.92 9.94
C ILE A 96 -13.26 -1.26 10.56
N ILE A 97 -13.48 -0.81 11.79
CA ILE A 97 -14.69 -1.11 12.58
C ILE A 97 -15.95 -0.58 11.90
N LEU A 98 -15.84 0.55 11.20
CA LEU A 98 -16.95 1.22 10.50
C LEU A 98 -17.34 0.54 9.18
N ARG A 99 -16.62 -0.48 8.72
CA ARG A 99 -16.93 -1.15 7.45
C ARG A 99 -18.20 -2.00 7.54
N PRO A 100 -19.12 -1.90 6.57
CA PRO A 100 -20.44 -2.53 6.67
C PRO A 100 -20.42 -4.07 6.58
N LYS A 101 -19.37 -4.67 6.02
CA LYS A 101 -19.27 -6.12 5.76
C LYS A 101 -18.09 -6.77 6.48
N ILE A 102 -17.62 -6.19 7.56
CA ILE A 102 -16.54 -6.78 8.35
C ILE A 102 -17.02 -8.03 9.11
N SER A 103 -16.22 -9.10 9.12
CA SER A 103 -16.53 -10.27 9.93
C SER A 103 -16.44 -9.96 11.43
N LYS A 104 -17.21 -10.68 12.25
CA LYS A 104 -17.20 -10.51 13.72
C LYS A 104 -15.78 -10.63 14.29
N ASN A 105 -15.00 -11.61 13.82
CA ASN A 105 -13.64 -11.83 14.32
C ASN A 105 -12.72 -10.65 13.99
N LYS A 106 -12.78 -10.14 12.77
CA LYS A 106 -12.00 -8.97 12.38
C LYS A 106 -12.42 -7.68 13.08
N LYS A 107 -13.70 -7.57 13.42
CA LYS A 107 -14.19 -6.46 14.25
C LYS A 107 -13.63 -6.53 15.67
N ILE A 108 -13.58 -7.72 16.27
CA ILE A 108 -12.99 -7.94 17.60
C ILE A 108 -11.49 -7.57 17.55
N GLU A 109 -10.76 -8.09 16.56
CA GLU A 109 -9.34 -7.80 16.38
C GLU A 109 -9.08 -6.29 16.28
N ALA A 110 -9.82 -5.59 15.40
CA ALA A 110 -9.69 -4.15 15.24
C ALA A 110 -10.04 -3.36 16.53
N ASN A 111 -11.04 -3.79 17.29
CA ASN A 111 -11.35 -3.18 18.59
C ASN A 111 -10.23 -3.39 19.62
N THR A 112 -9.61 -4.58 19.61
CA THR A 112 -8.47 -4.87 20.49
C THR A 112 -7.29 -3.94 20.17
N GLU A 113 -6.96 -3.80 18.88
CA GLU A 113 -5.88 -2.89 18.46
C GLU A 113 -6.21 -1.42 18.78
N LEU A 114 -7.47 -1.02 18.60
CA LEU A 114 -7.92 0.32 18.96
C LEU A 114 -7.82 0.59 20.48
N ALA A 115 -8.15 -0.39 21.32
CA ALA A 115 -7.97 -0.28 22.77
C ALA A 115 -6.49 -0.10 23.15
N ILE A 116 -5.58 -0.83 22.49
CA ILE A 116 -4.13 -0.66 22.68
C ILE A 116 -3.69 0.75 22.27
N ASP A 117 -4.20 1.26 21.15
CA ASP A 117 -3.91 2.62 20.70
C ASP A 117 -4.34 3.68 21.75
N PHE A 118 -5.55 3.54 22.31
CA PHE A 118 -6.04 4.46 23.34
C PHE A 118 -5.23 4.38 24.62
N LEU A 119 -4.82 3.19 25.04
CA LEU A 119 -3.93 3.02 26.18
C LEU A 119 -2.59 3.73 25.95
N GLN A 120 -2.03 3.59 24.75
CA GLN A 120 -0.76 4.21 24.39
C GLN A 120 -0.88 5.74 24.24
N SER A 121 -2.02 6.25 23.78
CA SER A 121 -2.29 7.69 23.70
C SER A 121 -2.51 8.34 25.07
N GLY A 122 -2.68 7.54 26.13
CA GLY A 122 -3.02 7.99 27.49
C GLY A 122 -4.52 8.19 27.71
N ASP A 123 -5.36 7.87 26.73
CA ASP A 123 -6.83 7.98 26.83
C ASP A 123 -7.46 6.66 27.36
N LYS A 124 -7.23 6.40 28.64
CA LYS A 124 -7.65 5.14 29.27
C LYS A 124 -9.17 4.92 29.25
N TYR A 125 -9.97 5.99 29.29
CA TYR A 125 -11.44 5.88 29.32
C TYR A 125 -12.02 5.32 28.04
N LYS A 126 -11.38 5.55 26.90
CA LYS A 126 -11.82 5.00 25.60
C LYS A 126 -11.30 3.58 25.31
N ALA A 127 -10.35 3.10 26.10
CA ALA A 127 -9.80 1.76 25.95
C ALA A 127 -10.68 0.70 26.64
N GLU A 128 -11.55 1.10 27.59
CA GLU A 128 -12.40 0.21 28.39
C GLU A 128 -13.80 -0.02 27.78
N ASP A 129 -14.23 0.82 26.83
CA ASP A 129 -15.51 0.71 26.09
C ASP A 129 -15.42 -0.24 24.88
#